data_ed2c4c51b61a2203b2479f0cc8096710
#
_entry.id   ed2c4c51b61a2203b2479f0cc8096710
#
_cell.length_a   1.000
_cell.length_b   1.000
_cell.length_c   1.000
_cell.angle_alpha   90.00
_cell.angle_beta   90.00
_cell.angle_gamma   90.00
#
_symmetry.space_group_name_H-M   'P 1'
#
loop_
_entity.id
_entity.type
_entity.pdbx_description
1 polymer ?
#
loop_
_entity_poly.entity_id
_entity_poly.type
_entity_poly.pdbx_seq_one_letter_code
_entity_poly.pdbx_strand_id
1 'polypeptide(L)'
;VADVLGYTSRIRPISDDEPLTFEQMNQGYGYVLYSRHFNQPISGTLAIPGLRDYAVIYIDGEKVGELNRNTQTYEMEIEVPFNATLQILVENMGRINYGSEIVHNTKGIISPITIAGQPISGNWEMYQLPMSEVPDFTKLGNNNVFKNGSSQANRLKDCPVLYEGTFTLDETGDTFIDMEAWGKGIIFINGHNIGRYWKVGPQQTLYIPGVWLKKGENKIVIFEQLNETPMTEVKTVKTPILMNLK
;
A
#
# COMPACT_ATOMS: atom_id res chain seq x y z
N VAL A 1 -12.48 0.02 9.77
CA VAL A 1 -11.78 0.30 8.49
C VAL A 1 -11.42 1.76 8.45
N ALA A 2 -10.20 2.06 8.06
CA ALA A 2 -9.71 3.43 7.97
C ALA A 2 -9.18 3.71 6.56
N ASP A 3 -9.53 4.89 6.02
CA ASP A 3 -9.08 5.37 4.73
C ASP A 3 -7.62 5.82 4.78
N VAL A 4 -6.74 5.21 3.98
CA VAL A 4 -5.31 5.55 3.95
C VAL A 4 -5.04 6.81 3.14
N LEU A 5 -5.76 7.07 2.06
CA LEU A 5 -5.61 8.32 1.31
C LEU A 5 -6.05 9.52 2.16
N GLY A 6 -7.14 9.37 2.95
CA GLY A 6 -7.53 10.35 3.94
C GLY A 6 -6.52 10.52 5.09
N TYR A 7 -5.80 9.45 5.47
CA TYR A 7 -4.72 9.52 6.46
C TYR A 7 -3.54 10.36 5.97
N THR A 8 -3.13 10.22 4.70
CA THR A 8 -2.00 10.99 4.16
C THR A 8 -2.23 12.48 4.21
N SER A 9 -3.48 12.93 4.07
CA SER A 9 -3.84 14.36 4.19
C SER A 9 -3.51 14.97 5.58
N ARG A 10 -3.19 14.16 6.58
CA ARG A 10 -2.84 14.56 7.95
C ARG A 10 -1.37 14.37 8.30
N ILE A 11 -0.60 13.86 7.36
CA ILE A 11 0.86 13.74 7.47
C ILE A 11 1.47 14.93 6.74
N ARG A 12 2.55 15.50 7.28
CA ARG A 12 3.28 16.53 6.56
C ARG A 12 4.02 15.91 5.37
N PRO A 13 3.76 16.34 4.14
CA PRO A 13 4.48 15.85 2.97
C PRO A 13 5.93 16.37 2.92
N ILE A 14 6.74 15.66 2.18
CA ILE A 14 7.96 16.20 1.59
C ILE A 14 7.57 16.78 0.24
N SER A 15 7.93 18.04 -0.03
CA SER A 15 7.59 18.69 -1.29
C SER A 15 8.85 18.92 -2.10
N ASP A 16 8.79 18.62 -3.40
CA ASP A 16 9.87 18.84 -4.35
C ASP A 16 9.29 19.08 -5.76
N ASP A 17 10.10 19.59 -6.67
CA ASP A 17 9.70 19.73 -8.07
C ASP A 17 9.69 18.40 -8.81
N GLU A 18 10.42 17.41 -8.34
CA GLU A 18 10.47 16.06 -8.90
C GLU A 18 10.11 15.00 -7.84
N PRO A 19 9.56 13.86 -8.25
CA PRO A 19 9.36 12.74 -7.34
C PRO A 19 10.69 12.25 -6.75
N LEU A 20 10.80 12.27 -5.42
CA LEU A 20 11.98 11.77 -4.72
C LEU A 20 11.92 10.25 -4.56
N THR A 21 13.08 9.60 -4.60
CA THR A 21 13.20 8.17 -4.32
C THR A 21 13.02 7.89 -2.82
N PHE A 22 12.76 6.63 -2.47
CA PHE A 22 12.68 6.20 -1.07
C PHE A 22 13.97 6.54 -0.31
N GLU A 23 15.12 6.36 -0.94
CA GLU A 23 16.44 6.64 -0.36
C GLU A 23 16.65 8.13 -0.09
N GLN A 24 16.25 9.00 -1.02
CA GLN A 24 16.32 10.46 -0.83
C GLN A 24 15.43 10.93 0.33
N MET A 25 14.35 10.19 0.61
CA MET A 25 13.45 10.46 1.74
C MET A 25 13.84 9.69 3.02
N ASN A 26 14.98 8.99 3.04
CA ASN A 26 15.42 8.14 4.15
C ASN A 26 14.41 7.05 4.55
N GLN A 27 13.69 6.50 3.60
CA GLN A 27 12.71 5.43 3.81
C GLN A 27 13.22 4.11 3.20
N GLY A 28 13.43 3.09 4.03
CA GLY A 28 13.95 1.79 3.58
C GLY A 28 12.89 0.79 3.12
N TYR A 29 11.62 0.95 3.55
CA TYR A 29 10.55 -0.04 3.40
C TYR A 29 9.18 0.65 3.27
N GLY A 30 8.15 -0.13 2.89
CA GLY A 30 6.75 0.32 2.88
C GLY A 30 6.33 1.00 1.59
N TYR A 31 5.57 2.08 1.73
CA TYR A 31 4.92 2.79 0.63
C TYR A 31 5.24 4.28 0.67
N VAL A 32 5.13 4.92 -0.49
CA VAL A 32 5.08 6.37 -0.62
C VAL A 32 3.91 6.74 -1.52
N LEU A 33 3.07 7.66 -1.08
CA LEU A 33 2.06 8.27 -1.91
C LEU A 33 2.65 9.54 -2.53
N TYR A 34 2.84 9.54 -3.83
CA TYR A 34 3.18 10.71 -4.63
C TYR A 34 1.90 11.38 -5.07
N SER A 35 1.75 12.66 -4.82
CA SER A 35 0.53 13.41 -5.08
C SER A 35 0.85 14.70 -5.84
N ARG A 36 0.06 15.02 -6.83
CA ARG A 36 0.17 16.27 -7.57
C ARG A 36 -1.19 16.79 -7.98
N HIS A 37 -1.46 18.06 -7.67
CA HIS A 37 -2.67 18.76 -8.08
C HIS A 37 -2.50 19.41 -9.45
N PHE A 38 -3.54 19.33 -10.28
CA PHE A 38 -3.59 19.94 -11.61
C PHE A 38 -4.71 20.97 -11.67
N ASN A 39 -4.35 22.23 -11.97
CA ASN A 39 -5.29 23.33 -12.17
C ASN A 39 -5.86 23.40 -13.60
N GLN A 40 -5.37 22.57 -14.51
CA GLN A 40 -5.85 22.41 -15.88
C GLN A 40 -5.99 20.93 -16.19
N PRO A 41 -6.99 20.57 -17.02
CA PRO A 41 -7.14 19.16 -17.38
C PRO A 41 -5.94 18.69 -18.21
N ILE A 42 -5.54 17.45 -18.00
CA ILE A 42 -4.48 16.79 -18.79
C ILE A 42 -4.89 15.34 -19.05
N SER A 43 -4.66 14.87 -20.27
CA SER A 43 -4.96 13.49 -20.66
C SER A 43 -3.89 12.93 -21.59
N GLY A 44 -3.82 11.62 -21.64
CA GLY A 44 -2.92 10.86 -22.49
C GLY A 44 -2.22 9.75 -21.71
N THR A 45 -1.20 9.17 -22.31
CA THR A 45 -0.43 8.08 -21.71
C THR A 45 0.41 8.61 -20.53
N LEU A 46 0.06 8.19 -19.32
CA LEU A 46 0.93 8.29 -18.15
C LEU A 46 2.02 7.24 -18.27
N ALA A 47 3.30 7.64 -18.27
CA ALA A 47 4.41 6.71 -18.26
C ALA A 47 5.35 6.97 -17.08
N ILE A 48 5.71 5.88 -16.38
CA ILE A 48 6.63 5.85 -15.24
C ILE A 48 7.69 4.75 -15.48
N PRO A 49 8.60 4.94 -16.45
CA PRO A 49 9.57 3.90 -16.84
C PRO A 49 10.52 3.51 -15.70
N GLY A 50 10.73 4.40 -14.75
CA GLY A 50 11.53 4.17 -13.55
C GLY A 50 10.73 3.72 -12.33
N LEU A 51 9.56 3.11 -12.49
CA LEU A 51 8.80 2.59 -11.34
C LEU A 51 9.52 1.42 -10.65
N ARG A 52 9.68 1.53 -9.31
CA ARG A 52 10.29 0.53 -8.41
C ARG A 52 9.46 0.40 -7.13
N ASP A 53 8.44 -0.53 -7.03
CA ASP A 53 8.24 -1.66 -7.98
C ASP A 53 6.80 -1.76 -8.47
N TYR A 54 5.80 -1.38 -7.63
CA TYR A 54 4.37 -1.51 -7.91
C TYR A 54 3.65 -0.22 -7.54
N ALA A 55 2.76 0.24 -8.40
CA ALA A 55 1.99 1.45 -8.16
C ALA A 55 0.50 1.24 -8.41
N VAL A 56 -0.32 1.83 -7.55
CA VAL A 56 -1.75 2.04 -7.79
C VAL A 56 -1.98 3.51 -8.06
N ILE A 57 -2.71 3.80 -9.12
CA ILE A 57 -2.95 5.15 -9.62
C ILE A 57 -4.38 5.57 -9.27
N TYR A 58 -4.50 6.74 -8.68
CA TYR A 58 -5.79 7.34 -8.31
C TYR A 58 -5.91 8.74 -8.89
N ILE A 59 -7.14 9.15 -9.17
CA ILE A 59 -7.51 10.54 -9.49
C ILE A 59 -8.61 10.93 -8.50
N ASP A 60 -8.35 11.96 -7.67
CA ASP A 60 -9.22 12.40 -6.57
C ASP A 60 -9.67 11.24 -5.65
N GLY A 61 -8.77 10.30 -5.40
CA GLY A 61 -9.02 9.13 -4.56
C GLY A 61 -9.72 7.97 -5.24
N GLU A 62 -10.14 8.09 -6.50
CA GLU A 62 -10.71 7.00 -7.28
C GLU A 62 -9.62 6.25 -8.05
N LYS A 63 -9.56 4.93 -7.88
CA LYS A 63 -8.59 4.07 -8.57
C LYS A 63 -8.86 4.05 -10.08
N VAL A 64 -7.83 4.39 -10.86
CA VAL A 64 -7.88 4.36 -12.33
C VAL A 64 -7.02 3.26 -12.94
N GLY A 65 -6.05 2.70 -12.19
CA GLY A 65 -5.26 1.59 -12.69
C GLY A 65 -4.06 1.22 -11.82
N GLU A 66 -3.23 0.35 -12.37
CA GLU A 66 -2.04 -0.19 -11.71
C GLU A 66 -0.87 -0.28 -12.70
N LEU A 67 0.34 0.01 -12.20
CA LEU A 67 1.58 -0.22 -12.91
C LEU A 67 2.43 -1.21 -12.12
N ASN A 68 3.12 -2.12 -12.82
CA ASN A 68 3.79 -3.24 -12.17
C ASN A 68 5.09 -3.62 -12.89
N ARG A 69 6.19 -3.50 -12.18
CA ARG A 69 7.52 -3.88 -12.67
C ARG A 69 7.62 -5.35 -13.05
N ASN A 70 6.94 -6.25 -12.33
CA ASN A 70 7.01 -7.69 -12.61
C ASN A 70 6.43 -8.07 -13.98
N THR A 71 5.40 -7.34 -14.42
CA THR A 71 4.76 -7.51 -15.73
C THR A 71 5.30 -6.53 -16.76
N GLN A 72 6.28 -5.69 -16.39
CA GLN A 72 6.83 -4.62 -17.23
C GLN A 72 5.76 -3.63 -17.71
N THR A 73 4.71 -3.42 -16.94
CA THR A 73 3.65 -2.46 -17.20
C THR A 73 4.05 -1.14 -16.55
N TYR A 74 4.50 -0.19 -17.36
CA TYR A 74 5.02 1.10 -16.91
C TYR A 74 4.21 2.29 -17.43
N GLU A 75 3.17 2.04 -18.20
CA GLU A 75 2.34 3.08 -18.80
C GLU A 75 0.86 2.68 -18.85
N MET A 76 -0.01 3.70 -18.85
CA MET A 76 -1.46 3.55 -18.99
C MET A 76 -2.09 4.86 -19.45
N GLU A 77 -3.24 4.78 -20.10
CA GLU A 77 -4.02 5.99 -20.43
C GLU A 77 -4.69 6.55 -19.18
N ILE A 78 -4.61 7.87 -19.00
CA ILE A 78 -5.30 8.61 -17.94
C ILE A 78 -5.98 9.87 -18.45
N GLU A 79 -6.99 10.31 -17.71
CA GLU A 79 -7.62 11.60 -17.86
C GLU A 79 -7.73 12.27 -16.50
N VAL A 80 -6.94 13.33 -16.26
CA VAL A 80 -6.99 14.13 -15.04
C VAL A 80 -7.86 15.36 -15.32
N PRO A 81 -9.03 15.49 -14.68
CA PRO A 81 -9.93 16.62 -14.89
C PRO A 81 -9.34 17.95 -14.44
N PHE A 82 -10.06 19.04 -14.78
CA PHE A 82 -9.78 20.36 -14.19
C PHE A 82 -9.90 20.32 -12.66
N ASN A 83 -8.92 20.91 -11.99
CA ASN A 83 -8.86 21.04 -10.53
C ASN A 83 -8.88 19.67 -9.80
N ALA A 84 -8.18 18.67 -10.35
CA ALA A 84 -8.09 17.32 -9.81
C ALA A 84 -6.67 16.94 -9.40
N THR A 85 -6.55 15.91 -8.58
CA THR A 85 -5.28 15.44 -8.02
C THR A 85 -4.95 14.04 -8.53
N LEU A 86 -3.80 13.89 -9.18
CA LEU A 86 -3.20 12.61 -9.47
C LEU A 86 -2.45 12.10 -8.23
N GLN A 87 -2.73 10.87 -7.83
CA GLN A 87 -2.11 10.22 -6.69
C GLN A 87 -1.55 8.86 -7.13
N ILE A 88 -0.28 8.59 -6.78
CA ILE A 88 0.45 7.39 -7.17
C ILE A 88 0.98 6.73 -5.91
N LEU A 89 0.33 5.65 -5.45
CA LEU A 89 0.77 4.89 -4.28
C LEU A 89 1.78 3.84 -4.70
N VAL A 90 3.06 4.10 -4.43
CA VAL A 90 4.18 3.22 -4.81
C VAL A 90 4.59 2.33 -3.66
N GLU A 91 4.72 1.04 -3.92
CA GLU A 91 5.24 0.04 -3.00
C GLU A 91 6.69 -0.33 -3.34
N ASN A 92 7.52 -0.40 -2.31
CA ASN A 92 8.81 -1.08 -2.34
C ASN A 92 8.59 -2.58 -2.07
N MET A 93 8.62 -3.42 -3.12
CA MET A 93 8.39 -4.86 -3.00
C MET A 93 9.61 -5.65 -2.47
N GLY A 94 10.65 -4.97 -2.04
CA GLY A 94 11.88 -5.56 -1.52
C GLY A 94 13.08 -5.22 -2.38
N ARG A 95 14.26 -5.57 -1.86
CA ARG A 95 15.55 -5.26 -2.49
C ARG A 95 16.27 -6.53 -2.89
N ILE A 96 17.05 -6.45 -3.97
CA ILE A 96 17.92 -7.55 -4.35
C ILE A 96 19.01 -7.76 -3.28
N ASN A 97 19.40 -9.01 -3.08
CA ASN A 97 20.38 -9.39 -2.07
C ASN A 97 21.68 -9.98 -2.66
N TYR A 98 21.79 -9.98 -4.00
CA TYR A 98 22.93 -10.54 -4.70
C TYR A 98 23.22 -9.81 -6.02
N GLY A 99 24.51 -9.72 -6.40
CA GLY A 99 24.96 -9.14 -7.65
C GLY A 99 25.42 -7.69 -7.57
N SER A 100 26.02 -7.18 -8.65
CA SER A 100 26.57 -5.82 -8.74
C SER A 100 25.51 -4.72 -8.59
N GLU A 101 24.27 -5.02 -8.93
CA GLU A 101 23.17 -4.06 -8.92
C GLU A 101 22.59 -3.77 -7.53
N ILE A 102 23.11 -4.39 -6.46
CA ILE A 102 22.67 -4.11 -5.08
C ILE A 102 22.79 -2.61 -4.77
N VAL A 103 23.91 -2.00 -5.14
CA VAL A 103 24.20 -0.58 -4.87
C VAL A 103 23.34 0.38 -5.70
N HIS A 104 22.71 -0.10 -6.77
CA HIS A 104 21.85 0.66 -7.68
C HIS A 104 20.36 0.32 -7.50
N ASN A 105 20.01 -0.46 -6.48
CA ASN A 105 18.63 -0.91 -6.24
C ASN A 105 17.78 0.14 -5.52
N THR A 106 17.75 1.35 -6.06
CA THR A 106 16.93 2.47 -5.59
C THR A 106 15.44 2.19 -5.81
N LYS A 107 14.59 2.64 -4.88
CA LYS A 107 13.14 2.40 -4.85
C LYS A 107 12.32 3.68 -5.00
N GLY A 108 11.06 3.53 -5.40
CA GLY A 108 10.15 4.62 -5.67
C GLY A 108 10.06 4.95 -7.16
N ILE A 109 10.01 6.22 -7.48
CA ILE A 109 10.03 6.71 -8.86
C ILE A 109 11.44 7.25 -9.12
N ILE A 110 12.20 6.57 -10.00
CA ILE A 110 13.63 6.84 -10.21
C ILE A 110 13.92 7.52 -11.57
N SER A 111 12.88 7.90 -12.29
CA SER A 111 12.97 8.64 -13.55
C SER A 111 11.80 9.61 -13.66
N PRO A 112 11.88 10.62 -14.53
CA PRO A 112 10.76 11.53 -14.75
C PRO A 112 9.46 10.80 -15.11
N ILE A 113 8.35 11.30 -14.56
CA ILE A 113 6.99 10.92 -14.97
C ILE A 113 6.63 11.73 -16.20
N THR A 114 5.98 11.10 -17.18
CA THR A 114 5.44 11.82 -18.34
C THR A 114 3.96 11.58 -18.51
N ILE A 115 3.23 12.57 -19.03
CA ILE A 115 1.87 12.43 -19.54
C ILE A 115 1.86 12.93 -21.00
N ALA A 116 1.30 12.15 -21.90
CA ALA A 116 1.34 12.43 -23.36
C ALA A 116 2.76 12.74 -23.88
N GLY A 117 3.78 12.06 -23.32
CA GLY A 117 5.19 12.24 -23.65
C GLY A 117 5.86 13.49 -23.10
N GLN A 118 5.14 14.33 -22.33
CA GLN A 118 5.69 15.54 -21.72
C GLN A 118 6.06 15.28 -20.25
N PRO A 119 7.27 15.63 -19.80
CA PRO A 119 7.66 15.53 -18.39
C PRO A 119 6.73 16.35 -17.49
N ILE A 120 6.37 15.77 -16.35
CA ILE A 120 5.52 16.40 -15.35
C ILE A 120 6.37 16.76 -14.14
N SER A 121 6.81 18.02 -14.05
CA SER A 121 7.59 18.56 -12.94
C SER A 121 6.82 19.64 -12.16
N GLY A 122 7.31 19.97 -10.96
CA GLY A 122 6.76 20.98 -10.09
C GLY A 122 5.64 20.49 -9.15
N ASN A 123 5.71 20.95 -7.90
CA ASN A 123 4.67 20.77 -6.88
C ASN A 123 4.29 19.30 -6.58
N TRP A 124 5.24 18.38 -6.55
CA TRP A 124 5.03 17.04 -6.04
C TRP A 124 5.03 17.05 -4.51
N GLU A 125 4.09 16.35 -3.93
CA GLU A 125 4.00 16.08 -2.50
C GLU A 125 4.15 14.57 -2.27
N MET A 126 5.10 14.18 -1.43
CA MET A 126 5.39 12.78 -1.10
C MET A 126 5.03 12.51 0.36
N TYR A 127 4.12 11.57 0.58
CA TYR A 127 3.67 11.14 1.90
C TYR A 127 4.26 9.77 2.22
N GLN A 128 5.11 9.74 3.24
CA GLN A 128 5.80 8.53 3.65
C GLN A 128 4.91 7.62 4.49
N LEU A 129 4.85 6.35 4.11
CA LEU A 129 4.16 5.27 4.82
C LEU A 129 5.15 4.11 5.05
N PRO A 130 6.10 4.23 5.98
CA PRO A 130 7.19 3.27 6.13
C PRO A 130 6.73 1.88 6.60
N MET A 131 5.56 1.75 7.24
CA MET A 131 5.00 0.47 7.70
C MET A 131 5.95 -0.36 8.59
N SER A 132 6.95 0.27 9.18
CA SER A 132 7.79 -0.34 10.23
C SER A 132 7.02 -0.52 11.53
N GLU A 133 6.07 0.36 11.76
CA GLU A 133 5.15 0.37 12.89
C GLU A 133 3.70 0.50 12.37
N VAL A 134 2.75 0.13 13.22
CA VAL A 134 1.33 0.31 12.92
C VAL A 134 1.05 1.80 12.75
N PRO A 135 0.46 2.24 11.64
CA PRO A 135 0.04 3.63 11.47
C PRO A 135 -0.88 4.09 12.63
N ASP A 136 -0.68 5.32 13.07
CA ASP A 136 -1.42 5.87 14.20
C ASP A 136 -2.85 6.28 13.78
N PHE A 137 -3.81 5.40 14.03
CA PHE A 137 -5.22 5.64 13.71
C PHE A 137 -5.84 6.84 14.46
N THR A 138 -5.24 7.28 15.57
CA THR A 138 -5.77 8.45 16.30
C THR A 138 -5.65 9.73 15.48
N LYS A 139 -4.71 9.76 14.54
CA LYS A 139 -4.52 10.87 13.60
C LYS A 139 -5.58 10.94 12.50
N LEU A 140 -6.36 9.87 12.28
CA LEU A 140 -7.34 9.81 11.19
C LEU A 140 -8.58 10.69 11.40
N GLY A 141 -8.93 10.98 12.66
CA GLY A 141 -10.20 11.64 13.00
C GLY A 141 -11.42 10.77 12.65
N ASN A 142 -12.56 11.09 13.23
CA ASN A 142 -13.79 10.27 13.11
C ASN A 142 -14.35 10.16 11.66
N ASN A 143 -13.98 11.08 10.77
CA ASN A 143 -14.51 11.10 9.41
C ASN A 143 -13.86 10.09 8.45
N ASN A 144 -12.71 9.53 8.83
CA ASN A 144 -11.95 8.60 8.00
C ASN A 144 -11.86 7.19 8.61
N VAL A 145 -12.57 6.94 9.73
CA VAL A 145 -12.66 5.64 10.39
C VAL A 145 -14.11 5.17 10.39
N PHE A 146 -14.37 4.02 9.80
CA PHE A 146 -15.71 3.50 9.59
C PHE A 146 -15.85 2.12 10.23
N LYS A 147 -17.08 1.78 10.67
CA LYS A 147 -17.40 0.41 11.09
C LYS A 147 -17.29 -0.51 9.87
N ASN A 148 -16.55 -1.61 10.01
CA ASN A 148 -16.43 -2.60 8.94
C ASN A 148 -17.82 -3.15 8.56
N GLY A 149 -18.05 -3.34 7.25
CA GLY A 149 -19.35 -3.73 6.70
C GLY A 149 -20.39 -2.60 6.62
N SER A 150 -20.07 -1.38 7.05
CA SER A 150 -20.95 -0.22 6.88
C SER A 150 -20.98 0.24 5.42
N SER A 151 -22.03 0.99 5.04
CA SER A 151 -22.12 1.59 3.70
C SER A 151 -20.97 2.56 3.41
N GLN A 152 -20.46 3.25 4.44
CA GLN A 152 -19.30 4.14 4.33
C GLN A 152 -18.00 3.35 4.07
N ALA A 153 -17.79 2.22 4.77
CA ALA A 153 -16.64 1.35 4.53
C ALA A 153 -16.67 0.74 3.11
N ASN A 154 -17.87 0.40 2.61
CA ASN A 154 -18.02 -0.14 1.26
C ASN A 154 -17.68 0.88 0.15
N ARG A 155 -17.75 2.18 0.42
CA ARG A 155 -17.31 3.23 -0.51
C ARG A 155 -15.79 3.27 -0.68
N LEU A 156 -15.04 2.64 0.23
CA LEU A 156 -13.59 2.50 0.15
C LEU A 156 -13.15 1.30 -0.70
N LYS A 157 -14.07 0.68 -1.45
CA LYS A 157 -13.70 -0.34 -2.43
C LYS A 157 -12.66 0.24 -3.40
N ASP A 158 -11.68 -0.59 -3.74
CA ASP A 158 -10.55 -0.22 -4.61
C ASP A 158 -9.64 0.90 -4.05
N CYS A 159 -9.84 1.34 -2.79
CA CYS A 159 -8.97 2.27 -2.07
C CYS A 159 -8.06 1.53 -1.09
N PRO A 160 -6.85 2.06 -0.80
CA PRO A 160 -6.00 1.48 0.23
C PRO A 160 -6.60 1.76 1.62
N VAL A 161 -6.75 0.72 2.42
CA VAL A 161 -7.39 0.81 3.74
C VAL A 161 -6.60 0.12 4.82
N LEU A 162 -6.83 0.53 6.05
CA LEU A 162 -6.38 -0.17 7.25
C LEU A 162 -7.60 -0.82 7.94
N TYR A 163 -7.55 -2.13 8.06
CA TYR A 163 -8.47 -2.89 8.90
C TYR A 163 -7.87 -3.04 10.29
N GLU A 164 -8.68 -2.84 11.32
CA GLU A 164 -8.31 -3.13 12.70
C GLU A 164 -9.35 -4.07 13.31
N GLY A 165 -8.88 -5.08 14.03
CA GLY A 165 -9.71 -6.01 14.74
C GLY A 165 -9.01 -6.59 15.97
N THR A 166 -9.79 -7.26 16.83
CA THR A 166 -9.29 -8.00 17.97
C THR A 166 -9.80 -9.43 17.92
N PHE A 167 -9.04 -10.34 18.54
CA PHE A 167 -9.40 -11.73 18.73
C PHE A 167 -8.89 -12.22 20.10
N THR A 168 -9.54 -13.22 20.66
CA THR A 168 -9.20 -13.74 21.98
C THR A 168 -8.64 -15.15 21.86
N LEU A 169 -7.57 -15.45 22.59
CA LEU A 169 -6.95 -16.77 22.66
C LEU A 169 -6.96 -17.28 24.11
N ASP A 170 -7.31 -18.57 24.26
CA ASP A 170 -7.19 -19.29 25.54
C ASP A 170 -5.74 -19.74 25.79
N GLU A 171 -5.04 -20.09 24.71
CA GLU A 171 -3.63 -20.55 24.71
C GLU A 171 -2.87 -19.89 23.56
N THR A 172 -1.55 -19.75 23.69
CA THR A 172 -0.65 -19.23 22.66
C THR A 172 0.14 -20.34 22.01
N GLY A 173 0.46 -20.20 20.74
CA GLY A 173 1.27 -21.13 19.99
C GLY A 173 1.52 -20.61 18.59
N ASP A 174 2.45 -21.24 17.89
CA ASP A 174 2.75 -20.91 16.50
C ASP A 174 1.56 -21.23 15.60
N THR A 175 1.26 -20.33 14.68
CA THR A 175 0.16 -20.49 13.74
C THR A 175 0.44 -19.73 12.44
N PHE A 176 -0.45 -19.87 11.46
CA PHE A 176 -0.38 -19.14 10.20
C PHE A 176 -1.68 -18.37 10.00
N ILE A 177 -1.59 -17.16 9.48
CA ILE A 177 -2.75 -16.40 9.04
C ILE A 177 -2.96 -16.63 7.53
N ASP A 178 -4.21 -16.95 7.17
CA ASP A 178 -4.61 -17.19 5.79
C ASP A 178 -5.05 -15.89 5.12
N MET A 179 -4.32 -15.51 4.07
CA MET A 179 -4.55 -14.30 3.29
C MET A 179 -5.00 -14.59 1.84
N GLU A 180 -5.38 -15.83 1.55
CA GLU A 180 -5.75 -16.26 0.19
C GLU A 180 -6.86 -15.43 -0.44
N ALA A 181 -7.82 -14.98 0.37
CA ALA A 181 -8.95 -14.16 -0.07
C ALA A 181 -8.65 -12.64 -0.10
N TRP A 182 -7.51 -12.21 0.43
CA TRP A 182 -7.09 -10.81 0.50
C TRP A 182 -6.29 -10.41 -0.74
N GLY A 183 -6.24 -9.12 -1.04
CA GLY A 183 -5.59 -8.61 -2.24
C GLY A 183 -4.06 -8.51 -2.11
N LYS A 184 -3.56 -7.45 -1.51
CA LYS A 184 -2.13 -7.16 -1.39
C LYS A 184 -1.89 -6.20 -0.22
N GLY A 185 -0.91 -6.49 0.63
CA GLY A 185 -0.64 -5.58 1.74
C GLY A 185 0.31 -6.09 2.80
N ILE A 186 0.12 -5.61 4.03
CA ILE A 186 0.97 -5.86 5.20
C ILE A 186 0.09 -6.18 6.41
N ILE A 187 0.55 -7.08 7.28
CA ILE A 187 -0.15 -7.47 8.51
C ILE A 187 0.70 -7.14 9.72
N PHE A 188 0.02 -6.66 10.77
CA PHE A 188 0.58 -6.47 12.11
C PHE A 188 -0.20 -7.28 13.13
N ILE A 189 0.50 -7.98 14.00
CA ILE A 189 -0.06 -8.67 15.17
C ILE A 189 0.56 -8.09 16.43
N ASN A 190 -0.26 -7.56 17.32
CA ASN A 190 0.18 -6.91 18.55
C ASN A 190 1.30 -5.86 18.35
N GLY A 191 1.26 -5.14 17.21
CA GLY A 191 2.27 -4.15 16.83
C GLY A 191 3.45 -4.69 16.04
N HIS A 192 3.64 -6.01 15.94
CA HIS A 192 4.70 -6.62 15.15
C HIS A 192 4.29 -6.75 13.70
N ASN A 193 5.09 -6.21 12.78
CA ASN A 193 4.93 -6.45 11.35
C ASN A 193 5.32 -7.90 11.04
N ILE A 194 4.36 -8.74 10.61
CA ILE A 194 4.59 -10.15 10.29
C ILE A 194 4.86 -10.40 8.82
N GLY A 195 4.82 -9.37 7.99
CA GLY A 195 5.18 -9.46 6.59
C GLY A 195 4.12 -8.99 5.62
N ARG A 196 4.40 -9.20 4.35
CA ARG A 196 3.57 -8.83 3.20
C ARG A 196 2.84 -10.05 2.66
N TYR A 197 1.65 -9.81 2.11
CA TYR A 197 0.88 -10.80 1.37
C TYR A 197 0.50 -10.25 0.00
N TRP A 198 0.28 -11.15 -0.94
CA TRP A 198 -0.22 -10.83 -2.27
C TRP A 198 -1.00 -12.01 -2.84
N LYS A 199 -2.23 -11.77 -3.32
CA LYS A 199 -3.14 -12.79 -3.85
C LYS A 199 -2.55 -13.67 -4.97
N VAL A 200 -1.55 -13.17 -5.69
CA VAL A 200 -0.89 -13.93 -6.77
C VAL A 200 -0.07 -15.13 -6.25
N GLY A 201 0.29 -15.14 -4.96
CA GLY A 201 1.09 -16.20 -4.37
C GLY A 201 2.56 -16.24 -4.83
N PRO A 202 3.22 -17.36 -4.69
CA PRO A 202 2.72 -18.69 -4.28
C PRO A 202 2.39 -18.84 -2.80
N GLN A 203 2.93 -17.98 -1.94
CA GLN A 203 2.68 -17.98 -0.50
C GLN A 203 1.36 -17.26 -0.19
N GLN A 204 0.39 -18.00 0.36
CA GLN A 204 -0.93 -17.46 0.73
C GLN A 204 -1.09 -17.28 2.24
N THR A 205 -0.17 -17.81 3.04
CA THR A 205 -0.20 -17.70 4.50
C THR A 205 1.05 -17.03 5.04
N LEU A 206 0.90 -16.31 6.17
CA LEU A 206 2.04 -15.75 6.91
C LEU A 206 2.15 -16.41 8.29
N TYR A 207 3.38 -16.72 8.70
CA TYR A 207 3.68 -17.29 10.02
C TYR A 207 3.51 -16.25 11.11
N ILE A 208 2.84 -16.64 12.19
CA ILE A 208 2.71 -15.85 13.42
C ILE A 208 3.44 -16.61 14.54
N PRO A 209 4.57 -16.07 15.04
CA PRO A 209 5.25 -16.64 16.20
C PRO A 209 4.36 -16.59 17.44
N GLY A 210 4.22 -17.71 18.15
CA GLY A 210 3.43 -17.79 19.37
C GLY A 210 3.88 -16.83 20.47
N VAL A 211 5.16 -16.43 20.47
CA VAL A 211 5.72 -15.44 21.41
C VAL A 211 5.19 -14.01 21.19
N TRP A 212 4.61 -13.72 20.03
CA TRP A 212 3.97 -12.43 19.75
C TRP A 212 2.48 -12.42 20.10
N LEU A 213 1.91 -13.59 20.40
CA LEU A 213 0.53 -13.77 20.84
C LEU A 213 0.41 -13.68 22.36
N LYS A 214 -0.78 -13.34 22.84
CA LYS A 214 -1.12 -13.25 24.25
C LYS A 214 -2.31 -14.14 24.56
N LYS A 215 -2.33 -14.76 25.75
CA LYS A 215 -3.56 -15.28 26.33
C LYS A 215 -4.50 -14.10 26.60
N GLY A 216 -5.76 -14.20 26.24
CA GLY A 216 -6.70 -13.10 26.22
C GLY A 216 -6.71 -12.34 24.90
N GLU A 217 -6.94 -11.04 24.94
CA GLU A 217 -7.12 -10.20 23.75
C GLU A 217 -5.83 -9.95 22.99
N ASN A 218 -5.88 -10.12 21.69
CA ASN A 218 -4.83 -9.80 20.72
C ASN A 218 -5.38 -8.83 19.68
N LYS A 219 -4.52 -7.96 19.16
CA LYS A 219 -4.86 -6.96 18.15
C LYS A 219 -4.26 -7.36 16.79
N ILE A 220 -5.08 -7.25 15.74
CA ILE A 220 -4.63 -7.38 14.37
C ILE A 220 -4.87 -6.06 13.62
N VAL A 221 -3.90 -5.66 12.82
CA VAL A 221 -4.05 -4.57 11.86
C VAL A 221 -3.58 -5.05 10.49
N ILE A 222 -4.40 -4.84 9.47
CA ILE A 222 -4.11 -5.23 8.10
C ILE A 222 -4.16 -3.97 7.23
N PHE A 223 -3.05 -3.63 6.62
CA PHE A 223 -3.04 -2.71 5.50
C PHE A 223 -3.39 -3.48 4.24
N GLU A 224 -4.53 -3.16 3.63
CA GLU A 224 -4.98 -3.73 2.36
C GLU A 224 -4.85 -2.66 1.28
N GLN A 225 -3.92 -2.86 0.35
CA GLN A 225 -3.58 -1.90 -0.69
C GLN A 225 -4.62 -1.85 -1.81
N LEU A 226 -5.22 -2.98 -2.15
CA LEU A 226 -6.12 -3.09 -3.30
C LEU A 226 -7.59 -2.97 -2.92
N ASN A 227 -7.99 -3.57 -1.82
CA ASN A 227 -9.36 -3.58 -1.29
C ASN A 227 -10.46 -3.81 -2.36
N GLU A 228 -10.17 -4.64 -3.34
CA GLU A 228 -11.10 -4.98 -4.44
C GLU A 228 -12.38 -5.62 -3.92
N THR A 229 -12.26 -6.41 -2.86
CA THR A 229 -13.36 -7.01 -2.13
C THR A 229 -13.20 -6.69 -0.65
N PRO A 230 -14.03 -5.80 -0.08
CA PRO A 230 -13.98 -5.48 1.33
C PRO A 230 -14.15 -6.73 2.20
N MET A 231 -13.19 -7.00 3.09
CA MET A 231 -13.15 -8.19 3.93
C MET A 231 -13.70 -7.91 5.32
N THR A 232 -14.34 -8.89 5.93
CA THR A 232 -14.91 -8.79 7.28
C THR A 232 -14.29 -9.77 8.26
N GLU A 233 -13.54 -10.74 7.77
CA GLU A 233 -12.92 -11.77 8.60
C GLU A 233 -11.54 -12.16 8.07
N VAL A 234 -10.73 -12.73 8.94
CA VAL A 234 -9.47 -13.38 8.63
C VAL A 234 -9.40 -14.67 9.43
N LYS A 235 -8.72 -15.70 8.89
CA LYS A 235 -8.62 -17.03 9.49
C LYS A 235 -7.18 -17.38 9.83
N THR A 236 -7.01 -18.19 10.86
CA THR A 236 -5.73 -18.85 11.14
C THR A 236 -5.82 -20.32 10.75
N VAL A 237 -4.68 -20.87 10.32
CA VAL A 237 -4.56 -22.27 9.91
C VAL A 237 -3.32 -22.91 10.55
N LYS A 238 -3.36 -24.21 10.78
CA LYS A 238 -2.24 -24.97 11.38
C LYS A 238 -1.17 -25.33 10.34
N THR A 239 -1.59 -25.50 9.08
CA THR A 239 -0.70 -25.89 7.97
C THR A 239 -0.57 -24.73 7.00
N PRO A 240 0.65 -24.30 6.64
CA PRO A 240 0.85 -23.19 5.71
C PRO A 240 0.47 -23.56 4.28
N ILE A 241 0.02 -22.55 3.53
CA ILE A 241 -0.21 -22.61 2.08
C ILE A 241 0.93 -21.84 1.43
N LEU A 242 1.92 -22.54 0.88
CA LEU A 242 3.18 -21.94 0.39
C LEU A 242 3.37 -22.05 -1.12
N MET A 243 2.56 -22.85 -1.82
CA MET A 243 2.78 -23.20 -3.22
C MET A 243 1.48 -23.10 -4.06
N ASN A 244 0.66 -22.09 -3.79
CA ASN A 244 -0.57 -21.83 -4.54
C ASN A 244 -0.44 -20.56 -5.36
N LEU A 245 -0.19 -20.70 -6.66
CA LEU A 245 -0.21 -19.59 -7.63
C LEU A 245 -1.64 -19.37 -8.14
N LYS A 246 -2.04 -18.13 -8.28
CA LYS A 246 -3.32 -17.69 -8.86
C LYS A 246 -3.12 -16.88 -10.13
#